data_877706efc9b2da0854faa8a6647ee2d2
#
_entry.id   877706efc9b2da0854faa8a6647ee2d2
#
_cell.length_a   1.000
_cell.length_b   1.000
_cell.length_c   1.000
_cell.angle_alpha   90.00
_cell.angle_beta   90.00
_cell.angle_gamma   90.00
#
_symmetry.space_group_name_H-M   'P 1'
#
loop_
_entity.id
_entity.type
_entity.pdbx_description
1 polymer ?
#
loop_
_entity_poly.entity_id
_entity_poly.type
_entity_poly.pdbx_seq_one_letter_code
_entity_poly.pdbx_strand_id
1 'polypeptide(L)'
;CEGLVGSEMCIRDRPNICFIPTATGDSEQYIKNFYSVFSKLKCNASHISFFKRTIDLQEHIAKQDAVFVGGGNTKSMLAVWRDWGLDIILEDAYQRGVIMSGVSAGAICWFENGLTDSWESELKLIECMNFIPGNCAPHYDEEPERRPATKKLLEEKYINFMYGIEGGAALHFINETPKQTIRFNENKNAYKVTLDKDVINENAFKFMELTN
;
A
#
# COMPACT_ATOMS: atom_id res chain seq x y z
N CYS A 1 25.55 6.73 7.28
CA CYS A 1 24.17 6.35 6.89
C CYS A 1 24.25 5.23 5.87
N GLU A 2 24.43 3.99 6.33
CA GLU A 2 24.37 2.83 5.44
C GLU A 2 23.05 2.11 5.67
N GLY A 3 22.23 1.99 4.61
CA GLY A 3 21.25 0.93 4.51
C GLY A 3 19.75 1.27 4.58
N LEU A 4 19.32 2.44 4.16
CA LEU A 4 17.93 2.67 3.74
C LEU A 4 17.94 3.15 2.31
N VAL A 5 17.28 2.43 1.45
CA VAL A 5 17.32 2.60 0.03
C VAL A 5 16.51 3.80 -0.42
N GLY A 6 17.13 4.53 -1.18
CA GLY A 6 17.04 5.84 -1.67
C GLY A 6 18.18 6.54 -0.99
N SER A 7 19.29 6.62 -1.71
CA SER A 7 20.45 7.38 -1.28
C SER A 7 19.98 8.72 -0.71
N GLU A 8 20.36 9.00 0.53
CA GLU A 8 20.12 10.27 1.19
C GLU A 8 18.69 10.54 1.69
N MET A 9 17.98 9.56 2.21
CA MET A 9 17.08 9.90 3.28
C MET A 9 17.96 10.21 4.52
N CYS A 10 18.73 11.26 4.44
CA CYS A 10 19.08 12.05 5.59
C CYS A 10 17.75 12.43 6.20
N ILE A 11 17.35 11.69 7.21
CA ILE A 11 16.09 11.87 7.94
C ILE A 11 16.03 13.36 8.25
N ARG A 12 15.19 14.09 7.52
CA ARG A 12 14.85 15.44 7.94
C ARG A 12 14.31 15.29 9.35
N ASP A 13 14.71 16.13 10.28
CA ASP A 13 14.18 16.10 11.64
C ASP A 13 12.65 16.11 11.67
N ARG A 14 12.02 16.55 10.57
CA ARG A 14 10.58 16.59 10.33
C ARG A 14 10.27 16.27 8.86
N PRO A 15 10.04 14.99 8.48
CA PRO A 15 9.68 14.63 7.12
C PRO A 15 8.32 15.18 6.73
N ASN A 16 8.16 15.51 5.45
CA ASN A 16 6.89 15.89 4.85
C ASN A 16 6.13 14.64 4.44
N ILE A 17 4.94 14.45 4.98
CA ILE A 17 4.09 13.27 4.72
C ILE A 17 2.78 13.72 4.11
N CYS A 18 2.47 13.21 2.92
CA CYS A 18 1.21 13.47 2.25
C CYS A 18 0.25 12.30 2.41
N PHE A 19 -0.95 12.56 2.92
CA PHE A 19 -2.05 11.61 2.94
C PHE A 19 -2.93 11.73 1.70
N ILE A 20 -3.31 10.58 1.12
CA ILE A 20 -4.21 10.54 -0.03
C ILE A 20 -5.44 9.68 0.32
N PRO A 21 -6.58 10.31 0.67
CA PRO A 21 -7.80 9.61 1.10
C PRO A 21 -8.76 9.26 -0.04
N THR A 22 -8.35 9.33 -1.30
CA THR A 22 -9.21 9.21 -2.49
C THR A 22 -10.09 7.98 -2.48
N ALA A 23 -9.61 6.83 -1.96
CA ALA A 23 -10.35 5.57 -1.91
C ALA A 23 -11.67 5.65 -1.10
N THR A 24 -11.80 6.64 -0.22
CA THR A 24 -13.03 6.92 0.56
C THR A 24 -13.82 8.13 0.04
N GLY A 25 -13.49 8.64 -1.15
CA GLY A 25 -14.08 9.89 -1.68
C GLY A 25 -13.70 11.11 -0.83
N ASP A 26 -12.48 11.17 -0.35
CA ASP A 26 -11.93 12.24 0.50
C ASP A 26 -12.72 12.45 1.81
N SER A 27 -13.11 11.35 2.46
CA SER A 27 -13.84 11.38 3.73
C SER A 27 -13.21 12.34 4.74
N GLU A 28 -13.95 13.36 5.17
CA GLU A 28 -13.47 14.34 6.16
C GLU A 28 -13.12 13.68 7.49
N GLN A 29 -13.85 12.63 7.88
CA GLN A 29 -13.55 11.90 9.11
C GLN A 29 -12.22 11.17 8.99
N TYR A 30 -11.93 10.58 7.83
CA TYR A 30 -10.66 9.88 7.61
C TYR A 30 -9.47 10.85 7.59
N ILE A 31 -9.64 12.03 6.97
CA ILE A 31 -8.65 13.11 7.03
C ILE A 31 -8.41 13.57 8.47
N LYS A 32 -9.47 13.77 9.27
CA LYS A 32 -9.35 14.12 10.69
C LYS A 32 -8.62 13.04 11.48
N ASN A 33 -8.92 11.77 11.24
CA ASN A 33 -8.23 10.64 11.90
C ASN A 33 -6.73 10.65 11.57
N PHE A 34 -6.36 10.85 10.32
CA PHE A 34 -4.96 10.98 9.91
C PHE A 34 -4.27 12.10 10.70
N TYR A 35 -4.81 13.31 10.71
CA TYR A 35 -4.19 14.41 11.46
C TYR A 35 -4.17 14.17 12.98
N SER A 36 -5.14 13.46 13.54
CA SER A 36 -5.16 13.15 14.97
C SER A 36 -3.96 12.29 15.43
N VAL A 37 -3.44 11.48 14.51
CA VAL A 37 -2.25 10.65 14.74
C VAL A 37 -0.98 11.41 14.34
N PHE A 38 -0.90 11.87 13.10
CA PHE A 38 0.34 12.41 12.54
C PHE A 38 0.75 13.76 13.12
N SER A 39 -0.20 14.57 13.66
CA SER A 39 0.12 15.81 14.40
C SER A 39 0.90 15.58 15.70
N LYS A 40 0.87 14.35 16.24
CA LYS A 40 1.64 13.97 17.43
C LYS A 40 3.05 13.49 17.10
N LEU A 41 3.33 13.25 15.84
CA LEU A 41 4.63 12.80 15.36
C LEU A 41 5.49 13.99 14.92
N LYS A 42 6.80 13.81 14.89
CA LYS A 42 7.74 14.81 14.37
C LYS A 42 7.73 14.84 12.84
N CYS A 43 6.64 15.24 12.23
CA CYS A 43 6.49 15.36 10.78
C CYS A 43 5.67 16.59 10.39
N ASN A 44 5.71 16.96 9.12
CA ASN A 44 4.83 17.95 8.51
C ASN A 44 3.77 17.18 7.72
N ALA A 45 2.58 17.06 8.29
CA ALA A 45 1.47 16.33 7.68
C ALA A 45 0.67 17.22 6.74
N SER A 46 0.34 16.69 5.57
CA SER A 46 -0.53 17.32 4.58
C SER A 46 -1.46 16.28 3.94
N HIS A 47 -2.41 16.70 3.13
CA HIS A 47 -3.26 15.78 2.35
C HIS A 47 -3.63 16.38 1.01
N ILE A 48 -4.02 15.51 0.07
CA ILE A 48 -4.60 15.88 -1.22
C ILE A 48 -6.08 15.51 -1.22
N SER A 49 -6.92 16.39 -1.73
CA SER A 49 -8.35 16.12 -1.99
C SER A 49 -8.66 16.32 -3.47
N PHE A 50 -9.45 15.38 -4.04
CA PHE A 50 -9.87 15.42 -5.44
C PHE A 50 -11.32 15.85 -5.63
N PHE A 51 -12.15 15.72 -4.57
CA PHE A 51 -13.58 16.06 -4.63
C PHE A 51 -13.88 17.47 -4.14
N LYS A 52 -12.84 18.32 -4.06
CA LYS A 52 -12.89 19.76 -3.78
C LYS A 52 -11.96 20.48 -4.79
N ARG A 53 -11.66 21.76 -4.56
CA ARG A 53 -10.60 22.42 -5.33
C ARG A 53 -9.25 21.76 -5.01
N THR A 54 -8.64 21.18 -6.03
CA THR A 54 -7.38 20.49 -5.92
C THR A 54 -6.21 21.46 -6.06
N ILE A 55 -5.18 21.24 -5.27
CA ILE A 55 -3.91 21.98 -5.31
C ILE A 55 -3.09 21.57 -6.54
N ASP A 56 -1.99 22.25 -6.81
CA ASP A 56 -1.00 21.78 -7.78
C ASP A 56 -0.37 20.46 -7.27
N LEU A 57 -0.72 19.36 -7.93
CA LEU A 57 -0.31 18.02 -7.54
C LEU A 57 1.20 17.81 -7.70
N GLN A 58 1.75 18.29 -8.83
CA GLN A 58 3.18 18.16 -9.14
C GLN A 58 4.03 18.89 -8.10
N GLU A 59 3.70 20.16 -7.85
CA GLU A 59 4.42 20.98 -6.87
C GLU A 59 4.30 20.40 -5.45
N HIS A 60 3.11 19.89 -5.11
CA HIS A 60 2.86 19.36 -3.77
C HIS A 60 3.61 18.06 -3.52
N ILE A 61 3.53 17.08 -4.43
CA ILE A 61 4.20 15.77 -4.32
C ILE A 61 5.72 15.92 -4.42
N ALA A 62 6.22 16.88 -5.19
CA ALA A 62 7.67 17.13 -5.27
C ALA A 62 8.33 17.50 -3.93
N LYS A 63 7.55 17.99 -2.98
CA LYS A 63 8.03 18.40 -1.64
C LYS A 63 7.92 17.29 -0.58
N GLN A 64 7.33 16.14 -0.91
CA GLN A 64 7.07 15.09 0.06
C GLN A 64 8.28 14.15 0.24
N ASP A 65 8.45 13.67 1.45
CA ASP A 65 9.41 12.61 1.79
C ASP A 65 8.69 11.23 1.84
N ALA A 66 7.39 11.23 2.12
CA ALA A 66 6.56 10.03 2.12
C ALA A 66 5.12 10.32 1.67
N VAL A 67 4.50 9.33 1.05
CA VAL A 67 3.09 9.28 0.71
C VAL A 67 2.42 8.15 1.48
N PHE A 68 1.31 8.45 2.14
CA PHE A 68 0.47 7.46 2.83
C PHE A 68 -0.92 7.45 2.20
N VAL A 69 -1.33 6.30 1.66
CA VAL A 69 -2.62 6.13 0.97
C VAL A 69 -3.60 5.41 1.87
N GLY A 70 -4.80 5.95 1.97
CA GLY A 70 -5.88 5.37 2.76
C GLY A 70 -6.56 4.18 2.09
N GLY A 71 -7.26 3.37 2.89
CA GLY A 71 -8.12 2.28 2.42
C GLY A 71 -9.43 2.78 1.83
N GLY A 72 -10.20 1.87 1.20
CA GLY A 72 -11.49 2.10 0.57
C GLY A 72 -11.61 1.43 -0.79
N ASN A 73 -12.32 2.03 -1.74
CA ASN A 73 -12.54 1.46 -3.07
C ASN A 73 -11.33 1.69 -3.99
N THR A 74 -10.56 0.63 -4.24
CA THR A 74 -9.34 0.67 -5.06
C THR A 74 -9.63 1.08 -6.51
N LYS A 75 -10.70 0.54 -7.10
CA LYS A 75 -11.05 0.82 -8.50
C LYS A 75 -11.36 2.30 -8.73
N SER A 76 -12.18 2.87 -7.86
CA SER A 76 -12.54 4.30 -7.94
C SER A 76 -11.33 5.19 -7.70
N MET A 77 -10.49 4.86 -6.74
CA MET A 77 -9.26 5.58 -6.44
C MET A 77 -8.32 5.63 -7.65
N LEU A 78 -8.01 4.49 -8.26
CA LEU A 78 -7.11 4.43 -9.42
C LEU A 78 -7.70 5.13 -10.65
N ALA A 79 -9.03 5.08 -10.85
CA ALA A 79 -9.68 5.81 -11.93
C ALA A 79 -9.51 7.33 -11.76
N VAL A 80 -9.73 7.86 -10.56
CA VAL A 80 -9.52 9.28 -10.25
C VAL A 80 -8.05 9.66 -10.45
N TRP A 81 -7.11 8.84 -9.96
CA TRP A 81 -5.69 9.15 -10.10
C TRP A 81 -5.23 9.22 -11.56
N ARG A 82 -5.68 8.26 -12.38
CA ARG A 82 -5.37 8.24 -13.83
C ARG A 82 -5.96 9.42 -14.56
N ASP A 83 -7.19 9.82 -14.24
CA ASP A 83 -7.85 10.98 -14.84
C ASP A 83 -7.15 12.31 -14.49
N TRP A 84 -6.63 12.42 -13.26
CA TRP A 84 -5.89 13.58 -12.79
C TRP A 84 -4.38 13.55 -13.11
N GLY A 85 -3.86 12.46 -13.68
CA GLY A 85 -2.43 12.27 -13.93
C GLY A 85 -1.58 12.11 -12.66
N LEU A 86 -2.21 11.80 -11.51
CA LEU A 86 -1.49 11.59 -10.25
C LEU A 86 -0.65 10.32 -10.31
N ASP A 87 -1.05 9.30 -11.05
CA ASP A 87 -0.31 8.07 -11.28
C ASP A 87 1.10 8.35 -11.82
N ILE A 88 1.23 9.19 -12.83
CA ILE A 88 2.51 9.60 -13.42
C ILE A 88 3.35 10.41 -12.42
N ILE A 89 2.71 11.32 -11.66
CA ILE A 89 3.38 12.12 -10.64
C ILE A 89 3.93 11.26 -9.51
N LEU A 90 3.17 10.23 -9.08
CA LEU A 90 3.59 9.30 -8.04
C LEU A 90 4.71 8.36 -8.54
N GLU A 91 4.67 7.95 -9.81
CA GLU A 91 5.75 7.17 -10.42
C GLU A 91 7.07 7.96 -10.41
N ASP A 92 7.06 9.22 -10.85
CA ASP A 92 8.23 10.10 -10.77
C ASP A 92 8.72 10.29 -9.32
N ALA A 93 7.79 10.47 -8.36
CA ALA A 93 8.13 10.58 -6.95
C ALA A 93 8.77 9.29 -6.41
N TYR A 94 8.24 8.13 -6.76
CA TYR A 94 8.79 6.82 -6.41
C TYR A 94 10.23 6.66 -6.93
N GLN A 95 10.47 6.97 -8.19
CA GLN A 95 11.81 6.92 -8.80
C GLN A 95 12.81 7.88 -8.13
N ARG A 96 12.33 8.98 -7.57
CA ARG A 96 13.16 9.91 -6.78
C ARG A 96 13.39 9.46 -5.32
N GLY A 97 12.81 8.33 -4.91
CA GLY A 97 12.98 7.74 -3.59
C GLY A 97 12.00 8.24 -2.53
N VAL A 98 10.88 8.85 -2.93
CA VAL A 98 9.77 9.13 -1.99
C VAL A 98 9.19 7.81 -1.49
N ILE A 99 9.01 7.68 -0.17
CA ILE A 99 8.49 6.45 0.44
C ILE A 99 6.99 6.32 0.12
N MET A 100 6.61 5.22 -0.52
CA MET A 100 5.23 4.87 -0.76
C MET A 100 4.72 3.93 0.32
N SER A 101 3.58 4.25 0.92
CA SER A 101 2.97 3.44 1.97
C SER A 101 1.45 3.54 1.93
N GLY A 102 0.77 2.65 2.63
CA GLY A 102 -0.68 2.71 2.70
C GLY A 102 -1.32 1.48 3.34
N VAL A 103 -2.64 1.51 3.46
CA VAL A 103 -3.45 0.48 4.08
C VAL A 103 -4.57 0.04 3.14
N SER A 104 -4.86 -1.27 3.08
CA SER A 104 -5.95 -1.84 2.26
C SER A 104 -5.81 -1.44 0.78
N ALA A 105 -6.75 -0.70 0.20
CA ALA A 105 -6.64 -0.14 -1.14
C ALA A 105 -5.32 0.62 -1.36
N GLY A 106 -4.88 1.39 -0.35
CA GLY A 106 -3.63 2.13 -0.40
C GLY A 106 -2.37 1.26 -0.22
N ALA A 107 -2.50 0.03 0.26
CA ALA A 107 -1.41 -0.93 0.27
C ALA A 107 -1.27 -1.62 -1.09
N ILE A 108 -2.39 -2.11 -1.65
CA ILE A 108 -2.36 -2.89 -2.90
C ILE A 108 -2.07 -2.05 -4.13
N CYS A 109 -2.37 -0.76 -4.11
CA CYS A 109 -2.21 0.12 -5.28
C CYS A 109 -0.78 0.21 -5.80
N TRP A 110 0.23 -0.13 -5.01
CA TRP A 110 1.64 -0.09 -5.40
C TRP A 110 2.11 -1.31 -6.18
N PHE A 111 1.37 -2.42 -6.12
CA PHE A 111 1.72 -3.68 -6.77
C PHE A 111 1.35 -3.69 -8.26
N GLU A 112 1.79 -4.72 -8.98
CA GLU A 112 1.33 -5.00 -10.34
C GLU A 112 -0.18 -5.23 -10.34
N ASN A 113 -0.67 -6.12 -9.45
CA ASN A 113 -2.09 -6.36 -9.27
C ASN A 113 -2.46 -6.43 -7.78
N GLY A 114 -3.68 -5.98 -7.47
CA GLY A 114 -4.29 -6.09 -6.15
C GLY A 114 -5.53 -6.97 -6.15
N LEU A 115 -5.68 -7.85 -5.16
CA LEU A 115 -6.93 -8.56 -4.92
C LEU A 115 -7.86 -7.64 -4.13
N THR A 116 -8.99 -7.25 -4.72
CA THR A 116 -9.89 -6.22 -4.18
C THR A 116 -11.35 -6.63 -4.19
N ASP A 117 -12.08 -6.11 -3.22
CA ASP A 117 -13.53 -6.14 -3.05
C ASP A 117 -14.25 -4.91 -3.62
N SER A 118 -13.59 -4.16 -4.53
CA SER A 118 -14.17 -2.95 -5.14
C SER A 118 -15.50 -3.18 -5.87
N TRP A 119 -15.85 -4.44 -6.15
CA TRP A 119 -17.13 -4.86 -6.70
C TRP A 119 -17.90 -5.64 -5.64
N GLU A 120 -19.20 -5.38 -5.50
CA GLU A 120 -20.07 -6.03 -4.50
C GLU A 120 -20.14 -7.56 -4.65
N SER A 121 -20.04 -8.06 -5.87
CA SER A 121 -20.34 -9.47 -6.18
C SER A 121 -19.23 -10.46 -5.83
N GLU A 122 -17.96 -10.05 -5.90
CA GLU A 122 -16.82 -10.95 -5.76
C GLU A 122 -15.48 -10.22 -5.64
N LEU A 123 -14.48 -10.90 -5.08
CA LEU A 123 -13.09 -10.47 -5.12
C LEU A 123 -12.52 -10.61 -6.54
N LYS A 124 -11.85 -9.58 -7.02
CA LYS A 124 -11.19 -9.57 -8.34
C LYS A 124 -9.76 -9.04 -8.25
N LEU A 125 -8.92 -9.49 -9.18
CA LEU A 125 -7.67 -8.80 -9.43
C LEU A 125 -7.94 -7.50 -10.20
N ILE A 126 -7.24 -6.46 -9.80
CA ILE A 126 -7.20 -5.18 -10.50
C ILE A 126 -5.75 -4.81 -10.78
N GLU A 127 -5.49 -4.35 -12.01
CA GLU A 127 -4.21 -3.76 -12.37
C GLU A 127 -4.00 -2.44 -11.62
N CYS A 128 -2.86 -2.34 -10.94
CA CYS A 128 -2.51 -1.22 -10.08
C CYS A 128 -1.36 -0.38 -10.68
N MET A 129 -0.50 0.19 -9.85
CA MET A 129 0.58 1.12 -10.26
C MET A 129 1.86 0.40 -10.73
N ASN A 130 2.00 -0.88 -10.43
CA ASN A 130 3.16 -1.71 -10.80
C ASN A 130 4.53 -1.17 -10.33
N PHE A 131 4.58 -0.52 -9.16
CA PHE A 131 5.86 -0.15 -8.54
C PHE A 131 6.54 -1.34 -7.89
N ILE A 132 5.75 -2.31 -7.42
CA ILE A 132 6.21 -3.56 -6.83
C ILE A 132 5.70 -4.72 -7.70
N PRO A 133 6.58 -5.55 -8.27
CA PRO A 133 6.16 -6.68 -9.09
C PRO A 133 5.36 -7.71 -8.29
N GLY A 134 4.34 -8.27 -8.93
CA GLY A 134 3.50 -9.33 -8.38
C GLY A 134 2.19 -8.83 -7.79
N ASN A 135 1.54 -9.69 -7.02
CA ASN A 135 0.15 -9.55 -6.62
C ASN A 135 0.03 -9.42 -5.11
N CYS A 136 -0.91 -8.60 -4.61
CA CYS A 136 -1.11 -8.41 -3.18
C CYS A 136 -2.57 -8.63 -2.77
N ALA A 137 -2.77 -9.36 -1.66
CA ALA A 137 -4.04 -9.55 -0.97
C ALA A 137 -3.91 -9.00 0.46
N PRO A 138 -4.52 -7.84 0.77
CA PRO A 138 -4.64 -7.33 2.13
C PRO A 138 -5.72 -8.11 2.88
N HIS A 139 -5.86 -7.87 4.20
CA HIS A 139 -6.89 -8.51 5.05
C HIS A 139 -6.90 -10.04 4.94
N TYR A 140 -5.72 -10.65 4.76
CA TYR A 140 -5.55 -12.03 4.35
C TYR A 140 -6.10 -13.05 5.35
N ASP A 141 -6.27 -12.66 6.61
CA ASP A 141 -6.85 -13.43 7.70
C ASP A 141 -8.20 -12.89 8.18
N GLU A 142 -8.50 -11.62 7.91
CA GLU A 142 -9.72 -10.97 8.41
C GLU A 142 -10.93 -11.24 7.51
N GLU A 143 -10.70 -11.42 6.20
CA GLU A 143 -11.74 -11.70 5.21
C GLU A 143 -11.64 -13.15 4.72
N PRO A 144 -12.61 -14.02 5.08
CA PRO A 144 -12.55 -15.46 4.82
C PRO A 144 -12.37 -15.84 3.35
N GLU A 145 -12.79 -14.96 2.43
CA GLU A 145 -12.75 -15.19 0.99
C GLU A 145 -11.37 -14.96 0.39
N ARG A 146 -10.44 -14.27 1.07
CA ARG A 146 -9.12 -13.91 0.53
C ARG A 146 -8.26 -15.14 0.22
N ARG A 147 -8.15 -16.10 1.15
CA ARG A 147 -7.39 -17.34 0.93
C ARG A 147 -7.96 -18.22 -0.18
N PRO A 148 -9.29 -18.51 -0.21
CA PRO A 148 -9.89 -19.25 -1.33
C PRO A 148 -9.72 -18.56 -2.68
N ALA A 149 -9.89 -17.24 -2.77
CA ALA A 149 -9.69 -16.48 -4.00
C ALA A 149 -8.24 -16.54 -4.49
N THR A 150 -7.28 -16.38 -3.57
CA THR A 150 -5.84 -16.51 -3.88
C THR A 150 -5.51 -17.92 -4.41
N LYS A 151 -6.03 -18.97 -3.76
CA LYS A 151 -5.85 -20.35 -4.19
C LYS A 151 -6.38 -20.56 -5.60
N LYS A 152 -7.61 -20.13 -5.87
CA LYS A 152 -8.24 -20.24 -7.19
C LYS A 152 -7.39 -19.55 -8.28
N LEU A 153 -6.91 -18.33 -8.04
CA LEU A 153 -6.08 -17.59 -8.99
C LEU A 153 -4.76 -18.30 -9.29
N LEU A 154 -4.16 -18.98 -8.31
CA LEU A 154 -2.95 -19.78 -8.47
C LEU A 154 -3.23 -21.08 -9.25
N GLU A 155 -4.32 -21.79 -8.94
CA GLU A 155 -4.74 -23.02 -9.62
C GLU A 155 -5.09 -22.77 -11.09
N GLU A 156 -5.77 -21.68 -11.37
CA GLU A 156 -6.11 -21.24 -12.74
C GLU A 156 -4.92 -20.61 -13.49
N LYS A 157 -3.76 -20.46 -12.81
CA LYS A 157 -2.52 -19.88 -13.37
C LYS A 157 -2.66 -18.43 -13.85
N TYR A 158 -3.60 -17.69 -13.28
CA TYR A 158 -3.69 -16.25 -13.50
C TYR A 158 -2.55 -15.51 -12.85
N ILE A 159 -2.01 -16.06 -11.75
CA ILE A 159 -0.87 -15.52 -11.01
C ILE A 159 0.12 -16.65 -10.66
N ASN A 160 1.39 -16.30 -10.47
CA ASN A 160 2.43 -17.24 -10.03
C ASN A 160 2.63 -17.22 -8.52
N PHE A 161 2.31 -16.11 -7.87
CA PHE A 161 2.37 -15.95 -6.42
C PHE A 161 1.49 -14.77 -5.97
N MET A 162 1.21 -14.73 -4.66
CA MET A 162 0.50 -13.64 -4.00
C MET A 162 1.26 -13.23 -2.73
N TYR A 163 1.37 -11.94 -2.47
CA TYR A 163 1.71 -11.44 -1.13
C TYR A 163 0.41 -11.35 -0.32
N GLY A 164 0.23 -12.27 0.64
CA GLY A 164 -0.89 -12.24 1.59
C GLY A 164 -0.47 -11.46 2.84
N ILE A 165 -1.15 -10.37 3.16
CA ILE A 165 -0.82 -9.52 4.30
C ILE A 165 -1.98 -9.55 5.30
N GLU A 166 -1.71 -10.04 6.52
CA GLU A 166 -2.70 -10.12 7.59
C GLU A 166 -2.98 -8.77 8.23
N GLY A 167 -4.18 -8.61 8.79
CA GLY A 167 -4.54 -7.43 9.57
C GLY A 167 -3.63 -7.24 10.78
N GLY A 168 -3.10 -6.03 10.97
CA GLY A 168 -2.11 -5.76 12.02
C GLY A 168 -0.68 -6.15 11.66
N ALA A 169 -0.40 -6.44 10.37
CA ALA A 169 0.94 -6.59 9.82
C ALA A 169 1.15 -5.66 8.63
N ALA A 170 2.41 -5.33 8.35
CA ALA A 170 2.81 -4.65 7.13
C ALA A 170 4.02 -5.36 6.51
N LEU A 171 4.10 -5.41 5.18
CA LEU A 171 5.25 -5.95 4.46
C LEU A 171 6.13 -4.80 3.99
N HIS A 172 7.38 -4.80 4.44
CA HIS A 172 8.37 -3.79 4.11
C HIS A 172 9.19 -4.22 2.89
N PHE A 173 9.26 -3.35 1.89
CA PHE A 173 10.05 -3.53 0.68
C PHE A 173 11.22 -2.56 0.65
N ILE A 174 12.33 -2.99 0.08
CA ILE A 174 13.47 -2.15 -0.27
C ILE A 174 13.87 -2.52 -1.71
N ASN A 175 13.87 -1.54 -2.61
CA ASN A 175 14.14 -1.77 -4.04
C ASN A 175 13.30 -2.94 -4.58
N GLU A 176 11.97 -2.85 -4.44
CA GLU A 176 10.99 -3.83 -4.93
C GLU A 176 11.15 -5.24 -4.33
N THR A 177 12.12 -5.42 -3.42
CA THR A 177 12.37 -6.70 -2.77
C THR A 177 11.77 -6.71 -1.38
N PRO A 178 10.90 -7.70 -1.04
CA PRO A 178 10.37 -7.82 0.31
C PRO A 178 11.49 -8.15 1.30
N LYS A 179 11.54 -7.44 2.41
CA LYS A 179 12.59 -7.59 3.42
C LYS A 179 12.08 -8.29 4.67
N GLN A 180 11.00 -7.76 5.23
CA GLN A 180 10.49 -8.23 6.51
C GLN A 180 9.03 -7.84 6.71
N THR A 181 8.36 -8.58 7.58
CA THR A 181 7.07 -8.18 8.15
C THR A 181 7.31 -7.25 9.33
N ILE A 182 6.58 -6.15 9.39
CA ILE A 182 6.47 -5.28 10.57
C ILE A 182 5.17 -5.64 11.26
N ARG A 183 5.24 -6.02 12.55
CA ARG A 183 4.09 -6.45 13.34
C ARG A 183 3.62 -5.31 14.23
N PHE A 184 2.34 -5.00 14.14
CA PHE A 184 1.64 -4.13 15.07
C PHE A 184 0.88 -4.93 16.14
N ASN A 185 0.53 -6.18 15.81
CA ASN A 185 -0.08 -7.15 16.70
C ASN A 185 0.75 -8.44 16.70
N GLU A 186 0.89 -9.05 17.88
CA GLU A 186 1.54 -10.35 18.02
C GLU A 186 0.89 -11.42 17.11
N ASN A 187 1.70 -12.31 16.59
CA ASN A 187 1.27 -13.44 15.73
C ASN A 187 0.69 -13.06 14.35
N LYS A 188 0.78 -11.81 13.91
CA LYS A 188 0.38 -11.41 12.55
C LYS A 188 1.56 -11.47 11.59
N ASN A 189 1.31 -11.89 10.35
CA ASN A 189 2.35 -12.13 9.36
C ASN A 189 2.00 -11.56 7.99
N ALA A 190 3.03 -11.45 7.16
CA ALA A 190 2.90 -11.39 5.71
C ALA A 190 3.54 -12.63 5.10
N TYR A 191 2.96 -13.13 4.02
CA TYR A 191 3.35 -14.38 3.37
C TYR A 191 3.63 -14.18 1.90
N LYS A 192 4.58 -14.95 1.36
CA LYS A 192 4.61 -15.26 -0.06
C LYS A 192 3.85 -16.56 -0.27
N VAL A 193 2.71 -16.47 -0.95
CA VAL A 193 1.80 -17.59 -1.22
C VAL A 193 2.07 -18.11 -2.62
N THR A 194 2.32 -19.41 -2.73
CA THR A 194 2.62 -20.10 -4.00
C THR A 194 1.88 -21.43 -4.07
N LEU A 195 1.73 -21.97 -5.28
CA LEU A 195 1.21 -23.31 -5.52
C LEU A 195 2.36 -24.22 -6.00
N ASP A 196 2.61 -25.33 -5.31
CA ASP A 196 3.53 -26.38 -5.76
C ASP A 196 2.83 -27.73 -5.68
N LYS A 197 2.75 -28.45 -6.82
CA LYS A 197 2.12 -29.78 -6.93
C LYS A 197 0.75 -29.86 -6.26
N ASP A 198 -0.10 -28.90 -6.55
CA ASP A 198 -1.46 -28.74 -5.99
C ASP A 198 -1.54 -28.44 -4.49
N VAL A 199 -0.42 -28.10 -3.87
CA VAL A 199 -0.35 -27.68 -2.45
C VAL A 199 -0.07 -26.19 -2.37
N ILE A 200 -0.92 -25.48 -1.62
CA ILE A 200 -0.69 -24.08 -1.28
C ILE A 200 0.38 -23.99 -0.19
N ASN A 201 1.43 -23.21 -0.47
CA ASN A 201 2.49 -22.90 0.47
C ASN A 201 2.41 -21.43 0.87
N GLU A 202 2.21 -21.17 2.16
CA GLU A 202 2.25 -19.84 2.76
C GLU A 202 3.60 -19.68 3.50
N ASN A 203 4.57 -19.05 2.82
CA ASN A 203 5.90 -18.84 3.38
C ASN A 203 5.96 -17.46 4.05
N ALA A 204 5.97 -17.45 5.38
CA ALA A 204 6.05 -16.21 6.16
C ALA A 204 7.41 -15.51 5.98
N PHE A 205 7.38 -14.18 5.87
CA PHE A 205 8.59 -13.37 5.92
C PHE A 205 9.13 -13.28 7.35
N LYS A 206 10.45 -13.06 7.48
CA LYS A 206 11.04 -12.70 8.77
C LYS A 206 10.33 -11.46 9.30
N PHE A 207 10.16 -11.36 10.59
CA PHE A 207 9.47 -10.24 11.22
C PHE A 207 10.40 -9.38 12.06
N MET A 208 10.02 -8.13 12.23
CA MET A 208 10.53 -7.17 13.20
C MET A 208 9.35 -6.68 14.04
N GLU A 209 9.49 -6.74 15.36
CA GLU A 209 8.53 -6.12 16.26
C GLU A 209 8.87 -4.64 16.41
N LEU A 210 7.85 -3.79 16.36
CA LEU A 210 8.02 -2.39 16.73
C LEU A 210 8.12 -2.36 18.26
N THR A 211 9.32 -2.12 18.77
CA THR A 211 9.49 -1.78 20.20
C THR A 211 8.96 -0.36 20.42
N ASN A 212 7.98 -0.22 21.32
CA ASN A 212 7.44 1.06 21.77
C ASN A 212 8.53 1.95 22.40
#